data_8519f86c908aab1096e29842d5d9156b
#
_entry.id   8519f86c908aab1096e29842d5d9156b
#
_cell.length_a   1.000
_cell.length_b   1.000
_cell.length_c   1.000
_cell.angle_alpha   90.00
_cell.angle_beta   90.00
_cell.angle_gamma   90.00
#
_symmetry.space_group_name_H-M   'P 1'
#
loop_
_entity.id
_entity.type
_entity.pdbx_description
1 polymer ?
#
loop_
_entity_poly.entity_id
_entity_poly.type
_entity_poly.pdbx_seq_one_letter_code
_entity_poly.pdbx_strand_id
1 'polypeptide(L)'
;MTATATTTFDTPRRYTRTAMLLHWVLGLALIALFGVGVYMADLPFSPQRLKLYNWHKWAGVTILVLSALRLLWRVTHRPPALPKAVEKTMPGWQKLAHHGTHHLLYVLFFAVPLIGWAYSSAAGFPIVFLGLWQLPDFVPVSKDLAEAIKPWHQYTAFALAALAVLHIAAALKHHLVDRDGLLHRMLPGK
;
A
#
# COMPACT_ATOMS: atom_id res chain seq x y z
N MET A 1 -32.47 -41.76 -20.52
CA MET A 1 -31.32 -41.50 -19.65
C MET A 1 -30.94 -40.03 -19.77
N THR A 2 -31.45 -39.17 -18.93
CA THR A 2 -31.19 -37.73 -18.91
C THR A 2 -29.95 -37.49 -18.00
N ALA A 3 -28.83 -37.16 -18.61
CA ALA A 3 -27.61 -36.79 -17.87
C ALA A 3 -27.85 -35.43 -17.22
N THR A 4 -27.97 -35.42 -15.91
CA THR A 4 -28.01 -34.23 -15.07
C THR A 4 -26.63 -33.59 -15.13
N ALA A 5 -26.50 -32.50 -15.87
CA ALA A 5 -25.27 -31.66 -15.88
C ALA A 5 -25.10 -31.04 -14.49
N THR A 6 -24.23 -31.62 -13.69
CA THR A 6 -23.78 -31.05 -12.41
C THR A 6 -22.97 -29.83 -12.74
N THR A 7 -23.56 -28.63 -12.66
CA THR A 7 -22.84 -27.37 -12.70
C THR A 7 -21.97 -27.28 -11.46
N THR A 8 -20.71 -27.69 -11.58
CA THR A 8 -19.68 -27.41 -10.57
C THR A 8 -19.49 -25.90 -10.55
N PHE A 9 -20.07 -25.25 -9.55
CA PHE A 9 -19.76 -23.84 -9.25
C PHE A 9 -18.27 -23.78 -8.89
N ASP A 10 -17.49 -23.21 -9.79
CA ASP A 10 -16.05 -23.01 -9.62
C ASP A 10 -15.88 -22.10 -8.38
N THR A 11 -15.51 -22.68 -7.24
CA THR A 11 -15.28 -21.91 -6.01
C THR A 11 -14.22 -20.87 -6.30
N PRO A 12 -14.48 -19.58 -6.06
CA PRO A 12 -13.55 -18.52 -6.43
C PRO A 12 -12.22 -18.71 -5.71
N ARG A 13 -11.15 -19.00 -6.47
CA ARG A 13 -9.82 -19.20 -5.91
C ARG A 13 -9.42 -17.99 -5.07
N ARG A 14 -9.04 -18.23 -3.83
CA ARG A 14 -8.59 -17.22 -2.87
C ARG A 14 -7.11 -16.93 -3.03
N TYR A 15 -6.68 -15.76 -2.55
CA TYR A 15 -5.26 -15.46 -2.38
C TYR A 15 -4.64 -16.34 -1.30
N THR A 16 -3.31 -16.49 -1.34
CA THR A 16 -2.60 -17.21 -0.28
C THR A 16 -2.69 -16.45 1.05
N ARG A 17 -2.61 -17.17 2.17
CA ARG A 17 -2.66 -16.56 3.51
C ARG A 17 -1.60 -15.47 3.68
N THR A 18 -0.39 -15.71 3.16
CA THR A 18 0.72 -14.71 3.19
C THR A 18 0.36 -13.45 2.41
N ALA A 19 -0.22 -13.60 1.20
CA ALA A 19 -0.64 -12.44 0.40
C ALA A 19 -1.73 -11.62 1.10
N MET A 20 -2.69 -12.29 1.76
CA MET A 20 -3.73 -11.65 2.54
C MET A 20 -3.15 -10.92 3.76
N LEU A 21 -2.28 -11.59 4.53
CA LEU A 21 -1.63 -10.99 5.70
C LEU A 21 -0.85 -9.73 5.33
N LEU A 22 0.03 -9.82 4.34
CA LEU A 22 0.81 -8.67 3.87
C LEU A 22 -0.08 -7.54 3.34
N HIS A 23 -1.22 -7.88 2.71
CA HIS A 23 -2.17 -6.87 2.25
C HIS A 23 -2.78 -6.08 3.41
N TRP A 24 -3.33 -6.78 4.39
CA TRP A 24 -4.02 -6.14 5.50
C TRP A 24 -3.07 -5.40 6.43
N VAL A 25 -1.90 -5.98 6.73
CA VAL A 25 -0.87 -5.33 7.55
C VAL A 25 -0.41 -4.04 6.89
N LEU A 26 -0.07 -4.07 5.58
CA LEU A 26 0.36 -2.87 4.85
C LEU A 26 -0.76 -1.83 4.74
N GLY A 27 -2.00 -2.25 4.47
CA GLY A 27 -3.13 -1.32 4.36
C GLY A 27 -3.42 -0.59 5.67
N LEU A 28 -3.45 -1.32 6.80
CA LEU A 28 -3.65 -0.73 8.12
C LEU A 28 -2.47 0.16 8.55
N ALA A 29 -1.24 -0.31 8.32
CA ALA A 29 -0.03 0.47 8.62
C ALA A 29 0.01 1.77 7.82
N LEU A 30 -0.38 1.75 6.54
CA LEU A 30 -0.46 2.93 5.70
C LEU A 30 -1.43 3.98 6.26
N ILE A 31 -2.65 3.55 6.61
CA ILE A 31 -3.69 4.44 7.16
C ILE A 31 -3.19 5.08 8.45
N ALA A 32 -2.64 4.26 9.36
CA ALA A 32 -2.11 4.76 10.63
C ALA A 32 -0.93 5.74 10.42
N LEU A 33 0.02 5.37 9.53
CA LEU A 33 1.20 6.19 9.29
C LEU A 33 0.88 7.50 8.56
N PHE A 34 -0.10 7.51 7.66
CA PHE A 34 -0.61 8.72 7.03
C PHE A 34 -1.20 9.66 8.09
N GLY A 35 -2.06 9.14 8.98
CA GLY A 35 -2.62 9.93 10.08
C GLY A 35 -1.55 10.51 11.00
N VAL A 36 -0.54 9.71 11.39
CA VAL A 36 0.62 10.20 12.18
C VAL A 36 1.39 11.26 11.40
N GLY A 37 1.60 11.09 10.09
CA GLY A 37 2.29 12.04 9.23
C GLY A 37 1.62 13.40 9.20
N VAL A 38 0.30 13.43 9.00
CA VAL A 38 -0.51 14.67 9.02
C VAL A 38 -0.45 15.31 10.42
N TYR A 39 -0.70 14.53 11.46
CA TYR A 39 -0.71 15.04 12.84
C TYR A 39 0.62 15.65 13.26
N MET A 40 1.76 14.97 12.99
CA MET A 40 3.07 15.45 13.42
C MET A 40 3.56 16.68 12.63
N ALA A 41 3.05 16.90 11.41
CA ALA A 41 3.44 18.04 10.58
C ALA A 41 3.02 19.37 11.20
N ASP A 42 1.85 19.40 11.85
CA ASP A 42 1.26 20.61 12.45
C ASP A 42 1.69 20.85 13.89
N LEU A 43 2.42 19.92 14.52
CA LEU A 43 2.88 20.09 15.90
C LEU A 43 3.98 21.16 15.99
N PRO A 44 3.99 21.99 17.06
CA PRO A 44 5.09 22.85 17.37
C PRO A 44 6.36 22.03 17.66
N PHE A 45 7.54 22.66 17.47
CA PHE A 45 8.80 22.00 17.79
C PHE A 45 8.82 21.58 19.27
N SER A 46 8.98 20.27 19.52
CA SER A 46 8.94 19.69 20.86
C SER A 46 9.57 18.29 20.86
N PRO A 47 9.95 17.76 22.04
CA PRO A 47 10.43 16.39 22.18
C PRO A 47 9.44 15.35 21.64
N GLN A 48 8.12 15.60 21.82
CA GLN A 48 7.06 14.74 21.29
C GLN A 48 7.07 14.71 19.76
N ARG A 49 7.19 15.88 19.10
CA ARG A 49 7.29 15.97 17.64
C ARG A 49 8.48 15.18 17.12
N LEU A 50 9.65 15.34 17.73
CA LEU A 50 10.86 14.59 17.34
C LEU A 50 10.70 13.08 17.49
N LYS A 51 10.04 12.64 18.56
CA LYS A 51 9.73 11.21 18.77
C LYS A 51 8.81 10.66 17.68
N LEU A 52 7.76 11.40 17.30
CA LEU A 52 6.83 11.01 16.24
C LEU A 52 7.53 10.96 14.87
N TYR A 53 8.41 11.92 14.57
CA TYR A 53 9.22 11.88 13.34
C TYR A 53 10.09 10.62 13.27
N ASN A 54 10.72 10.22 14.36
CA ASN A 54 11.52 8.99 14.40
C ASN A 54 10.65 7.74 14.19
N TRP A 55 9.51 7.65 14.87
CA TRP A 55 8.57 6.53 14.69
C TRP A 55 8.02 6.47 13.25
N HIS A 56 7.69 7.63 12.67
CA HIS A 56 7.24 7.72 11.28
C HIS A 56 8.32 7.22 10.31
N LYS A 57 9.58 7.61 10.50
CA LYS A 57 10.71 7.12 9.70
C LYS A 57 10.89 5.61 9.84
N TRP A 58 10.85 5.07 11.04
CA TRP A 58 10.99 3.62 11.27
C TRP A 58 9.84 2.83 10.63
N ALA A 59 8.62 3.29 10.84
CA ALA A 59 7.45 2.67 10.21
C ALA A 59 7.51 2.78 8.67
N GLY A 60 7.97 3.89 8.12
CA GLY A 60 8.18 4.08 6.68
C GLY A 60 9.18 3.07 6.10
N VAL A 61 10.32 2.85 6.76
CA VAL A 61 11.30 1.82 6.38
C VAL A 61 10.69 0.42 6.49
N THR A 62 9.95 0.15 7.57
CA THR A 62 9.27 -1.14 7.73
C THR A 62 8.25 -1.40 6.62
N ILE A 63 7.45 -0.39 6.25
CA ILE A 63 6.50 -0.47 5.14
C ILE A 63 7.25 -0.73 3.82
N LEU A 64 8.39 -0.07 3.57
CA LEU A 64 9.20 -0.29 2.38
C LEU A 64 9.66 -1.75 2.27
N VAL A 65 10.18 -2.32 3.36
CA VAL A 65 10.63 -3.73 3.41
C VAL A 65 9.44 -4.68 3.20
N LEU A 66 8.34 -4.46 3.90
CA LEU A 66 7.13 -5.29 3.74
C LEU A 66 6.54 -5.19 2.34
N SER A 67 6.63 -4.03 1.69
CA SER A 67 6.20 -3.83 0.30
C SER A 67 7.07 -4.61 -0.68
N ALA A 68 8.40 -4.65 -0.43
CA ALA A 68 9.33 -5.46 -1.21
C ALA A 68 9.02 -6.97 -1.04
N LEU A 69 8.79 -7.43 0.19
CA LEU A 69 8.40 -8.81 0.47
C LEU A 69 7.06 -9.16 -0.20
N ARG A 70 6.08 -8.25 -0.18
CA ARG A 70 4.80 -8.44 -0.86
C ARG A 70 4.96 -8.51 -2.37
N LEU A 71 5.80 -7.66 -2.96
CA LEU A 71 6.09 -7.70 -4.40
C LEU A 71 6.78 -9.01 -4.79
N LEU A 72 7.80 -9.42 -4.02
CA LEU A 72 8.49 -10.69 -4.21
C LEU A 72 7.51 -11.88 -4.13
N TRP A 73 6.63 -11.87 -3.10
CA TRP A 73 5.60 -12.90 -2.97
C TRP A 73 4.68 -12.94 -4.18
N ARG A 74 4.26 -11.79 -4.70
CA ARG A 74 3.38 -11.68 -5.86
C ARG A 74 4.03 -12.19 -7.15
N VAL A 75 5.33 -11.97 -7.33
CA VAL A 75 6.07 -12.43 -8.51
C VAL A 75 6.28 -13.94 -8.47
N THR A 76 6.57 -14.49 -7.29
CA THR A 76 6.79 -15.94 -7.10
C THR A 76 5.50 -16.74 -6.97
N HIS A 77 4.39 -16.12 -6.53
CA HIS A 77 3.09 -16.76 -6.33
C HIS A 77 2.02 -15.98 -7.11
N ARG A 78 1.71 -16.48 -8.31
CA ARG A 78 0.74 -15.82 -9.19
C ARG A 78 -0.60 -15.61 -8.49
N PRO A 79 -1.15 -14.39 -8.53
CA PRO A 79 -2.47 -14.12 -7.98
C PRO A 79 -3.54 -14.92 -8.73
N PRO A 80 -4.62 -15.33 -8.07
CA PRO A 80 -5.70 -16.03 -8.75
C PRO A 80 -6.36 -15.11 -9.78
N ALA A 81 -6.61 -15.64 -10.99
CA ALA A 81 -7.30 -14.92 -12.05
C ALA A 81 -8.67 -14.40 -11.61
N LEU A 82 -9.19 -13.38 -12.26
CA LEU A 82 -10.55 -12.93 -12.03
C LEU A 82 -11.54 -14.08 -12.32
N PRO A 83 -12.63 -14.22 -11.56
CA PRO A 83 -13.69 -15.17 -11.88
C PRO A 83 -14.22 -14.87 -13.29
N LYS A 84 -14.39 -15.91 -14.10
CA LYS A 84 -14.84 -15.77 -15.51
C LYS A 84 -16.16 -15.00 -15.63
N ALA A 85 -17.07 -15.16 -14.67
CA ALA A 85 -18.34 -14.41 -14.65
C ALA A 85 -18.09 -12.90 -14.50
N VAL A 86 -17.23 -12.50 -13.57
CA VAL A 86 -16.86 -11.10 -13.34
C VAL A 86 -16.11 -10.55 -14.54
N GLU A 87 -15.16 -11.30 -15.10
CA GLU A 87 -14.37 -10.86 -16.25
C GLU A 87 -15.24 -10.60 -17.50
N LYS A 88 -16.29 -11.40 -17.70
CA LYS A 88 -17.23 -11.22 -18.84
C LYS A 88 -18.15 -10.02 -18.69
N THR A 89 -18.58 -9.71 -17.45
CA THR A 89 -19.53 -8.61 -17.19
C THR A 89 -18.85 -7.28 -16.94
N MET A 90 -17.56 -7.28 -16.56
CA MET A 90 -16.80 -6.07 -16.24
C MET A 90 -16.46 -5.28 -17.51
N PRO A 91 -16.88 -4.00 -17.62
CA PRO A 91 -16.53 -3.13 -18.75
C PRO A 91 -15.02 -2.94 -18.88
N GLY A 92 -14.54 -2.66 -20.11
CA GLY A 92 -13.09 -2.51 -20.38
C GLY A 92 -12.41 -1.42 -19.56
N TRP A 93 -13.07 -0.26 -19.36
CA TRP A 93 -12.54 0.81 -18.51
C TRP A 93 -12.37 0.39 -17.05
N GLN A 94 -13.28 -0.45 -16.53
CA GLN A 94 -13.21 -0.92 -15.16
C GLN A 94 -12.06 -1.95 -14.99
N LYS A 95 -11.79 -2.78 -16.00
CA LYS A 95 -10.60 -3.67 -16.03
C LYS A 95 -9.30 -2.85 -16.01
N LEU A 96 -9.26 -1.80 -16.83
CA LEU A 96 -8.12 -0.88 -16.86
C LEU A 96 -7.92 -0.17 -15.53
N ALA A 97 -8.99 0.35 -14.93
CA ALA A 97 -8.96 0.96 -13.61
C ALA A 97 -8.50 -0.02 -12.53
N HIS A 98 -9.01 -1.27 -12.54
CA HIS A 98 -8.60 -2.32 -11.61
C HIS A 98 -7.09 -2.59 -11.66
N HIS A 99 -6.55 -2.83 -12.85
CA HIS A 99 -5.12 -3.09 -13.03
C HIS A 99 -4.27 -1.84 -12.76
N GLY A 100 -4.68 -0.69 -13.29
CA GLY A 100 -3.98 0.58 -13.12
C GLY A 100 -3.86 1.01 -11.65
N THR A 101 -4.95 0.91 -10.90
CA THR A 101 -4.96 1.21 -9.46
C THR A 101 -3.95 0.34 -8.70
N HIS A 102 -3.92 -0.96 -8.95
CA HIS A 102 -2.97 -1.84 -8.28
C HIS A 102 -1.51 -1.54 -8.64
N HIS A 103 -1.21 -1.27 -9.92
CA HIS A 103 0.15 -0.89 -10.32
C HIS A 103 0.58 0.43 -9.69
N LEU A 104 -0.30 1.43 -9.70
CA LEU A 104 -0.01 2.74 -9.12
C LEU A 104 0.15 2.67 -7.59
N LEU A 105 -0.65 1.86 -6.90
CA LEU A 105 -0.46 1.58 -5.48
C LEU A 105 0.92 0.98 -5.21
N TYR A 106 1.38 0.00 -6.01
CA TYR A 106 2.72 -0.56 -5.85
C TYR A 106 3.80 0.50 -6.06
N VAL A 107 3.70 1.31 -7.13
CA VAL A 107 4.66 2.40 -7.37
C VAL A 107 4.74 3.35 -6.17
N LEU A 108 3.60 3.78 -5.65
CA LEU A 108 3.54 4.71 -4.53
C LEU A 108 3.98 4.08 -3.19
N PHE A 109 3.76 2.79 -2.98
CA PHE A 109 4.26 2.07 -1.79
C PHE A 109 5.79 2.09 -1.70
N PHE A 110 6.50 2.18 -2.83
CA PHE A 110 7.95 2.35 -2.87
C PHE A 110 8.36 3.83 -2.92
N ALA A 111 7.71 4.62 -3.77
CA ALA A 111 8.09 6.01 -3.99
C ALA A 111 7.95 6.85 -2.70
N VAL A 112 6.83 6.75 -1.98
CA VAL A 112 6.59 7.57 -0.79
C VAL A 112 7.65 7.38 0.29
N PRO A 113 7.96 6.16 0.77
CA PRO A 113 9.00 6.00 1.79
C PRO A 113 10.40 6.32 1.28
N LEU A 114 10.72 6.08 0.00
CA LEU A 114 12.01 6.44 -0.57
C LEU A 114 12.19 7.96 -0.67
N ILE A 115 11.16 8.70 -1.09
CA ILE A 115 11.19 10.17 -1.12
C ILE A 115 11.31 10.72 0.32
N GLY A 116 10.60 10.11 1.29
CA GLY A 116 10.73 10.48 2.71
C GLY A 116 12.12 10.22 3.27
N TRP A 117 12.77 9.14 2.86
CA TRP A 117 14.15 8.85 3.23
C TRP A 117 15.13 9.84 2.59
N ALA A 118 14.97 10.12 1.29
CA ALA A 118 15.75 11.15 0.61
C ALA A 118 15.61 12.52 1.30
N TYR A 119 14.39 12.91 1.66
CA TYR A 119 14.13 14.12 2.42
C TYR A 119 14.86 14.14 3.77
N SER A 120 14.79 13.04 4.53
CA SER A 120 15.45 12.92 5.83
C SER A 120 16.95 13.03 5.72
N SER A 121 17.58 12.39 4.71
CA SER A 121 19.01 12.48 4.41
C SER A 121 19.41 13.89 4.01
N ALA A 122 18.70 14.52 3.06
CA ALA A 122 18.98 15.89 2.61
C ALA A 122 18.87 16.92 3.74
N ALA A 123 17.93 16.71 4.67
CA ALA A 123 17.71 17.58 5.82
C ALA A 123 18.76 17.39 6.94
N GLY A 124 19.70 16.45 6.81
CA GLY A 124 20.70 16.15 7.82
C GLY A 124 20.17 15.41 9.06
N PHE A 125 19.01 14.75 8.94
CA PHE A 125 18.41 13.95 10.00
C PHE A 125 18.41 12.46 9.61
N PRO A 126 19.54 11.75 9.71
CA PRO A 126 19.65 10.37 9.28
C PRO A 126 18.63 9.46 9.97
N ILE A 127 18.28 8.37 9.33
CA ILE A 127 17.38 7.37 9.91
C ILE A 127 18.22 6.42 10.78
N VAL A 128 18.10 6.55 12.09
CA VAL A 128 18.66 5.57 13.04
C VAL A 128 17.53 4.60 13.39
N PHE A 129 17.46 3.48 12.67
CA PHE A 129 16.35 2.52 12.79
C PHE A 129 16.33 1.90 14.18
N LEU A 130 15.20 2.03 14.88
CA LEU A 130 14.98 1.62 16.26
C LEU A 130 16.01 2.19 17.27
N GLY A 131 16.72 3.26 16.91
CA GLY A 131 17.81 3.81 17.73
C GLY A 131 19.10 2.98 17.74
N LEU A 132 19.19 1.93 16.90
CA LEU A 132 20.29 0.97 16.88
C LEU A 132 21.16 1.06 15.63
N TRP A 133 20.54 1.16 14.45
CA TRP A 133 21.27 1.15 13.17
C TRP A 133 20.99 2.40 12.36
N GLN A 134 22.04 3.12 12.06
CA GLN A 134 21.97 4.22 11.13
C GLN A 134 21.92 3.65 9.70
N LEU A 135 20.85 3.95 8.98
CA LEU A 135 20.75 3.62 7.56
C LEU A 135 21.61 4.60 6.74
N PRO A 136 22.19 4.14 5.61
CA PRO A 136 23.03 5.01 4.79
C PRO A 136 22.21 6.15 4.20
N ASP A 137 22.78 7.34 4.22
CA ASP A 137 22.25 8.48 3.47
C ASP A 137 22.65 8.34 2.01
N PHE A 138 21.67 8.46 1.10
CA PHE A 138 21.91 8.30 -0.35
C PHE A 138 21.79 9.59 -1.15
N VAL A 139 21.53 10.71 -0.46
CA VAL A 139 21.60 12.05 -1.01
C VAL A 139 22.44 12.94 -0.07
N PRO A 140 23.15 13.96 -0.61
CA PRO A 140 23.95 14.85 0.23
C PRO A 140 23.08 15.72 1.13
N VAL A 141 23.61 16.10 2.29
CA VAL A 141 22.98 17.10 3.16
C VAL A 141 22.98 18.45 2.44
N SER A 142 21.79 18.97 2.17
CA SER A 142 21.57 20.25 1.50
C SER A 142 20.19 20.78 1.85
N LYS A 143 20.14 21.99 2.38
CA LYS A 143 18.89 22.67 2.73
C LYS A 143 18.00 22.86 1.50
N ASP A 144 18.56 23.31 0.39
CA ASP A 144 17.83 23.57 -0.85
C ASP A 144 17.24 22.26 -1.40
N LEU A 145 18.02 21.18 -1.36
CA LEU A 145 17.54 19.85 -1.77
C LEU A 145 16.42 19.34 -0.86
N ALA A 146 16.56 19.52 0.45
CA ALA A 146 15.52 19.13 1.40
C ALA A 146 14.21 19.91 1.17
N GLU A 147 14.30 21.22 0.95
CA GLU A 147 13.14 22.06 0.62
C GLU A 147 12.49 21.67 -0.71
N ALA A 148 13.27 21.26 -1.69
CA ALA A 148 12.77 20.77 -2.97
C ALA A 148 12.08 19.38 -2.86
N ILE A 149 12.62 18.46 -2.04
CA ILE A 149 12.07 17.09 -1.89
C ILE A 149 10.83 17.06 -0.99
N LYS A 150 10.78 17.88 0.07
CA LYS A 150 9.72 17.89 1.06
C LYS A 150 8.29 17.90 0.47
N PRO A 151 7.93 18.79 -0.47
CA PRO A 151 6.60 18.82 -1.06
C PRO A 151 6.28 17.56 -1.86
N TRP A 152 7.26 16.91 -2.49
CA TRP A 152 7.04 15.67 -3.21
C TRP A 152 6.68 14.51 -2.29
N HIS A 153 7.32 14.42 -1.11
CA HIS A 153 6.89 13.44 -0.11
C HIS A 153 5.43 13.66 0.29
N GLN A 154 5.06 14.90 0.53
CA GLN A 154 3.70 15.27 0.91
C GLN A 154 2.70 14.96 -0.21
N TYR A 155 2.93 15.43 -1.44
CA TYR A 155 2.02 15.19 -2.56
C TYR A 155 1.85 13.71 -2.88
N THR A 156 2.93 12.94 -2.89
CA THR A 156 2.87 11.50 -3.15
C THR A 156 2.18 10.74 -2.02
N ALA A 157 2.33 11.17 -0.76
CA ALA A 157 1.61 10.60 0.37
C ALA A 157 0.10 10.86 0.29
N PHE A 158 -0.32 12.08 -0.06
CA PHE A 158 -1.75 12.39 -0.29
C PHE A 158 -2.30 11.65 -1.51
N ALA A 159 -1.54 11.53 -2.59
CA ALA A 159 -1.94 10.76 -3.76
C ALA A 159 -2.14 9.28 -3.42
N LEU A 160 -1.23 8.70 -2.61
CA LEU A 160 -1.35 7.33 -2.12
C LEU A 160 -2.59 7.15 -1.24
N ALA A 161 -2.85 8.09 -0.32
CA ALA A 161 -4.04 8.06 0.54
C ALA A 161 -5.34 8.15 -0.28
N ALA A 162 -5.43 9.08 -1.25
CA ALA A 162 -6.57 9.21 -2.13
C ALA A 162 -6.81 7.93 -2.95
N LEU A 163 -5.74 7.35 -3.49
CA LEU A 163 -5.82 6.10 -4.25
C LEU A 163 -6.24 4.91 -3.37
N ALA A 164 -5.80 4.86 -2.11
CA ALA A 164 -6.24 3.86 -1.15
C ALA A 164 -7.73 4.00 -0.82
N VAL A 165 -8.23 5.23 -0.65
CA VAL A 165 -9.67 5.49 -0.46
C VAL A 165 -10.48 5.02 -1.68
N LEU A 166 -10.04 5.34 -2.90
CA LEU A 166 -10.68 4.87 -4.13
C LEU A 166 -10.66 3.34 -4.24
N HIS A 167 -9.55 2.71 -3.87
CA HIS A 167 -9.42 1.25 -3.85
C HIS A 167 -10.40 0.60 -2.85
N ILE A 168 -10.52 1.15 -1.64
CA ILE A 168 -11.47 0.70 -0.62
C ILE A 168 -12.91 0.89 -1.11
N ALA A 169 -13.23 2.06 -1.66
CA ALA A 169 -14.56 2.35 -2.19
C ALA A 169 -14.94 1.39 -3.33
N ALA A 170 -14.01 1.09 -4.25
CA ALA A 170 -14.23 0.11 -5.31
C ALA A 170 -14.46 -1.30 -4.74
N ALA A 171 -13.67 -1.72 -3.74
CA ALA A 171 -13.85 -3.02 -3.08
C ALA A 171 -15.22 -3.13 -2.37
N LEU A 172 -15.66 -2.05 -1.72
CA LEU A 172 -16.99 -1.98 -1.10
C LEU A 172 -18.11 -1.99 -2.14
N LYS A 173 -17.94 -1.27 -3.27
CA LYS A 173 -18.90 -1.32 -4.39
C LYS A 173 -19.05 -2.76 -4.90
N HIS A 174 -17.95 -3.46 -5.15
CA HIS A 174 -17.97 -4.85 -5.59
C HIS A 174 -18.65 -5.76 -4.58
N HIS A 175 -18.48 -5.49 -3.28
CA HIS A 175 -19.08 -6.29 -2.22
C HIS A 175 -20.58 -6.02 -2.02
N LEU A 176 -20.97 -4.75 -1.94
CA LEU A 176 -22.32 -4.31 -1.56
C LEU A 176 -23.28 -4.21 -2.75
N VAL A 177 -22.80 -3.72 -3.90
CA VAL A 177 -23.58 -3.44 -5.09
C VAL A 177 -23.51 -4.60 -6.10
N ASP A 178 -22.29 -4.91 -6.55
CA ASP A 178 -22.07 -5.93 -7.58
C ASP A 178 -22.20 -7.35 -7.03
N ARG A 179 -21.94 -7.54 -5.74
CA ARG A 179 -22.03 -8.83 -5.00
C ARG A 179 -21.28 -9.97 -5.70
N ASP A 180 -20.14 -9.64 -6.29
CA ASP A 180 -19.34 -10.51 -7.16
C ASP A 180 -18.31 -11.38 -6.40
N GLY A 181 -18.24 -11.24 -5.07
CA GLY A 181 -17.37 -12.04 -4.20
C GLY A 181 -15.88 -11.67 -4.23
N LEU A 182 -15.47 -10.63 -4.95
CA LEU A 182 -14.05 -10.24 -5.06
C LEU A 182 -13.41 -9.92 -3.72
N LEU A 183 -14.12 -9.22 -2.84
CA LEU A 183 -13.62 -8.89 -1.50
C LEU A 183 -13.34 -10.15 -0.67
N HIS A 184 -14.21 -11.16 -0.75
CA HIS A 184 -14.05 -12.40 0.01
C HIS A 184 -12.77 -13.18 -0.34
N ARG A 185 -12.18 -12.93 -1.51
CA ARG A 185 -10.91 -13.56 -1.93
C ARG A 185 -9.72 -13.06 -1.12
N MET A 186 -9.85 -11.87 -0.48
CA MET A 186 -8.84 -11.24 0.36
C MET A 186 -9.17 -11.28 1.86
N LEU A 187 -10.33 -11.82 2.24
CA LEU A 187 -10.69 -11.97 3.65
C LEU A 187 -10.22 -13.34 4.20
N PRO A 188 -9.67 -13.37 5.43
CA PRO A 188 -9.42 -14.63 6.11
C PRO A 188 -10.75 -15.34 6.38
N GLY A 189 -10.77 -16.67 6.22
CA GLY A 189 -11.95 -17.49 6.47
C GLY A 189 -11.86 -18.85 5.75
N LYS A 190 -12.75 -19.77 6.11
CA LYS A 190 -12.85 -21.12 5.51
C LYS A 190 -13.35 -21.05 4.07
#